data_6c270f41e1f540e280afbcb4ceb6245a
#
_entry.id   6c270f41e1f540e280afbcb4ceb6245a
#
_cell.length_a   1.000
_cell.length_b   1.000
_cell.length_c   1.000
_cell.angle_alpha   90.00
_cell.angle_beta   90.00
_cell.angle_gamma   90.00
#
_symmetry.space_group_name_H-M   'P 1'
#
loop_
_entity.id
_entity.type
_entity.pdbx_description
1 polymer ?
#
loop_
_entity_poly.entity_id
_entity_poly.type
_entity_poly.pdbx_seq_one_letter_code
_entity_poly.pdbx_strand_id
1 'polypeptide(L)'
;MPDFPACFDSQDDSIFSIQTQAHGPEGALPLEDEMLRQSPSGHLFGMTQNAGMGWKPEDMLGPQYLLLSTQGGLRAPDGTPVALGYHTGHWEVGLLVEAAAREIKAAGGLPFAAYCSDPCDGRSQGTTGMFDSLPYRNDAATVFRRLIRSLPTRLGVLGVATCDKGLPAMLIALAGTPDLPTILVPGGVTLPPVEGEDAGKVQTIGARYAHGEITLREAAEAGCRACATAGGGCQFLGTAATAQVVAEALGLSLPHAALAPSGQPVWLDVATRSAAALRQMAEK
;
A
#
# COMPACT_ATOMS: atom_id res chain seq x y z
N MET A 1 42.87 -21.40 0.47
CA MET A 1 41.51 -21.00 0.85
C MET A 1 40.83 -20.57 -0.42
N PRO A 2 39.54 -20.86 -0.66
CA PRO A 2 38.87 -20.29 -1.81
C PRO A 2 38.92 -18.78 -1.70
N ASP A 3 39.36 -18.09 -2.76
CA ASP A 3 39.26 -16.63 -2.85
C ASP A 3 37.76 -16.24 -2.83
N PHE A 4 37.32 -15.66 -1.73
CA PHE A 4 36.01 -15.06 -1.68
C PHE A 4 35.98 -13.82 -2.58
N PRO A 5 34.90 -13.62 -3.35
CA PRO A 5 34.77 -12.42 -4.15
C PRO A 5 34.96 -11.15 -3.29
N ALA A 6 35.63 -10.14 -3.82
CA ALA A 6 35.89 -8.87 -3.13
C ALA A 6 34.61 -8.15 -2.61
N CYS A 7 33.43 -8.56 -3.08
CA CYS A 7 32.15 -8.03 -2.58
C CYS A 7 31.80 -8.49 -1.15
N PHE A 8 32.49 -9.49 -0.59
CA PHE A 8 32.31 -9.91 0.80
C PHE A 8 33.12 -9.09 1.80
N ASP A 9 34.11 -8.35 1.33
CA ASP A 9 34.94 -7.50 2.17
C ASP A 9 34.76 -6.03 1.77
N SER A 10 34.67 -5.17 2.78
CA SER A 10 34.75 -3.74 2.53
C SER A 10 36.17 -3.32 2.18
N GLN A 11 36.34 -2.49 1.16
CA GLN A 11 37.64 -1.89 0.80
C GLN A 11 37.93 -0.62 1.61
N ASP A 12 36.98 -0.17 2.43
CA ASP A 12 37.07 1.04 3.25
C ASP A 12 36.81 0.69 4.72
N ASP A 13 37.86 0.55 5.52
CA ASP A 13 37.75 0.25 6.95
C ASP A 13 37.11 1.35 7.75
N SER A 14 37.00 2.59 7.22
CA SER A 14 36.38 3.71 7.91
C SER A 14 34.89 3.48 8.14
N ILE A 15 34.22 2.65 7.35
CA ILE A 15 32.82 2.27 7.53
C ILE A 15 32.57 1.54 8.87
N PHE A 16 33.60 0.93 9.46
CA PHE A 16 33.51 0.23 10.73
C PHE A 16 33.74 1.16 11.94
N SER A 17 34.04 2.44 11.70
CA SER A 17 34.07 3.46 12.75
C SER A 17 32.63 3.82 13.13
N ILE A 18 32.09 3.15 14.13
CA ILE A 18 30.68 3.28 14.56
C ILE A 18 30.54 4.19 15.76
N GLN A 19 29.49 4.98 15.75
CA GLN A 19 29.00 5.71 16.91
C GLN A 19 28.07 4.79 17.71
N THR A 20 28.35 4.59 19.00
CA THR A 20 27.58 3.69 19.88
C THR A 20 26.56 4.42 20.74
N GLN A 21 26.55 5.74 20.74
CA GLN A 21 25.62 6.59 21.47
C GLN A 21 25.19 7.77 20.60
N ALA A 22 23.96 8.25 20.80
CA ALA A 22 23.44 9.44 20.15
C ALA A 22 22.61 10.26 21.14
N HIS A 23 22.55 11.57 20.90
CA HIS A 23 21.60 12.42 21.60
C HIS A 23 20.18 12.04 21.13
N GLY A 24 19.29 11.77 22.08
CA GLY A 24 17.88 11.50 21.76
C GLY A 24 17.17 12.76 21.25
N PRO A 25 15.88 12.63 20.87
CA PRO A 25 15.03 13.78 20.57
C PRO A 25 14.94 14.72 21.77
N GLU A 26 14.90 16.03 21.49
CA GLU A 26 14.70 17.05 22.52
C GLU A 26 13.24 17.12 22.96
N GLY A 27 13.00 17.58 24.21
CA GLY A 27 11.68 17.73 24.78
C GLY A 27 11.33 16.68 25.82
N ALA A 28 10.05 16.63 26.18
CA ALA A 28 9.51 15.67 27.14
C ALA A 28 8.22 15.06 26.58
N LEU A 29 8.03 13.76 26.79
CA LEU A 29 6.78 13.10 26.43
C LEU A 29 5.61 13.70 27.23
N PRO A 30 4.42 13.85 26.64
CA PRO A 30 3.24 14.40 27.30
C PRO A 30 2.60 13.37 28.26
N LEU A 31 3.31 13.01 29.31
CA LEU A 31 2.91 11.98 30.27
C LEU A 31 2.13 12.60 31.43
N GLU A 32 1.08 11.90 31.83
CA GLU A 32 0.28 12.20 33.01
C GLU A 32 0.42 11.09 34.07
N ASP A 33 0.21 11.41 35.34
CA ASP A 33 0.34 10.46 36.45
C ASP A 33 -0.62 9.28 36.28
N GLU A 34 -1.85 9.54 35.88
CA GLU A 34 -2.85 8.50 35.62
C GLU A 34 -2.43 7.57 34.47
N MET A 35 -1.88 8.13 33.39
CA MET A 35 -1.37 7.34 32.25
C MET A 35 -0.25 6.41 32.70
N LEU A 36 0.69 6.89 33.50
CA LEU A 36 1.80 6.07 34.00
C LEU A 36 1.35 4.96 34.94
N ARG A 37 0.25 5.17 35.71
CA ARG A 37 -0.27 4.18 36.66
C ARG A 37 -1.20 3.16 36.04
N GLN A 38 -1.98 3.54 35.04
CA GLN A 38 -3.10 2.74 34.56
C GLN A 38 -2.94 2.23 33.13
N SER A 39 -2.16 2.94 32.29
CA SER A 39 -1.98 2.50 30.90
C SER A 39 -1.02 1.32 30.79
N PRO A 40 -1.25 0.44 29.79
CA PRO A 40 -0.28 -0.59 29.46
C PRO A 40 1.09 0.04 29.12
N SER A 41 2.19 -0.60 29.54
CA SER A 41 3.55 -0.12 29.28
C SER A 41 3.85 0.12 27.80
N GLY A 42 3.15 -0.58 26.92
CA GLY A 42 3.24 -0.39 25.47
C GLY A 42 2.82 1.01 24.98
N HIS A 43 1.95 1.71 25.72
CA HIS A 43 1.57 3.07 25.36
C HIS A 43 2.76 4.05 25.54
N LEU A 44 3.45 3.96 26.67
CA LEU A 44 4.67 4.75 26.90
C LEU A 44 5.76 4.39 25.89
N PHE A 45 5.99 3.08 25.68
CA PHE A 45 6.99 2.63 24.71
C PHE A 45 6.66 3.12 23.29
N GLY A 46 5.38 3.11 22.90
CA GLY A 46 4.92 3.67 21.62
C GLY A 46 5.21 5.15 21.47
N MET A 47 4.97 5.96 22.50
CA MET A 47 5.33 7.39 22.49
C MET A 47 6.84 7.61 22.34
N THR A 48 7.65 6.82 23.04
CA THR A 48 9.11 6.85 22.89
C THR A 48 9.54 6.56 21.45
N GLN A 49 8.94 5.56 20.81
CA GLN A 49 9.22 5.26 19.41
C GLN A 49 8.75 6.37 18.47
N ASN A 50 7.60 6.98 18.73
CA ASN A 50 7.10 8.09 17.93
C ASN A 50 8.07 9.29 18.00
N ALA A 51 8.61 9.62 19.17
CA ALA A 51 9.64 10.64 19.33
C ALA A 51 10.90 10.27 18.53
N GLY A 52 11.37 9.03 18.64
CA GLY A 52 12.53 8.53 17.89
C GLY A 52 12.36 8.57 16.38
N MET A 53 11.11 8.49 15.87
CA MET A 53 10.77 8.69 14.46
C MET A 53 10.61 10.18 14.07
N GLY A 54 10.86 11.12 14.97
CA GLY A 54 10.79 12.56 14.72
C GLY A 54 9.41 13.18 14.89
N TRP A 55 8.47 12.48 15.54
CA TRP A 55 7.18 13.08 15.87
C TRP A 55 7.34 13.99 17.11
N LYS A 56 6.76 15.17 17.06
CA LYS A 56 6.89 16.12 18.15
C LYS A 56 6.06 15.68 19.37
N PRO A 57 6.60 15.80 20.61
CA PRO A 57 5.87 15.42 21.82
C PRO A 57 4.48 16.06 21.95
N GLU A 58 4.35 17.33 21.62
CA GLU A 58 3.10 18.08 21.69
C GLU A 58 1.98 17.53 20.79
N ASP A 59 2.35 16.82 19.71
CA ASP A 59 1.41 16.26 18.74
C ASP A 59 1.04 14.79 19.07
N MET A 60 1.56 14.20 20.16
CA MET A 60 1.43 12.75 20.41
C MET A 60 0.10 12.32 21.05
N LEU A 61 -0.66 13.27 21.61
CA LEU A 61 -1.97 13.00 22.21
C LEU A 61 -3.13 12.97 21.20
N GLY A 62 -2.83 13.26 19.95
CA GLY A 62 -3.84 13.22 18.89
C GLY A 62 -4.39 11.81 18.61
N PRO A 63 -5.57 11.72 18.01
CA PRO A 63 -6.20 10.45 17.65
C PRO A 63 -5.34 9.67 16.65
N GLN A 64 -5.20 8.35 16.87
CA GLN A 64 -4.34 7.49 16.06
C GLN A 64 -5.14 6.72 15.02
N TYR A 65 -4.64 6.69 13.79
CA TYR A 65 -5.25 5.99 12.67
C TYR A 65 -4.23 5.10 11.95
N LEU A 66 -4.64 3.91 11.58
CA LEU A 66 -3.80 2.97 10.86
C LEU A 66 -4.13 3.02 9.35
N LEU A 67 -3.10 3.25 8.55
CA LEU A 67 -3.14 3.18 7.09
C LEU A 67 -2.48 1.86 6.67
N LEU A 68 -3.26 0.92 6.17
CA LEU A 68 -2.76 -0.34 5.62
C LEU A 68 -2.66 -0.24 4.11
N SER A 69 -1.64 -0.84 3.53
CA SER A 69 -1.50 -0.81 2.06
C SER A 69 -0.86 -2.06 1.49
N THR A 70 -1.22 -2.35 0.23
CA THR A 70 -0.56 -3.35 -0.62
C THR A 70 0.59 -2.77 -1.43
N GLN A 71 1.20 -1.69 -0.97
CA GLN A 71 2.33 -1.08 -1.63
C GLN A 71 3.47 -2.06 -1.87
N GLY A 72 4.07 -2.01 -3.04
CA GLY A 72 5.26 -2.76 -3.43
C GLY A 72 6.09 -1.99 -4.44
N GLY A 73 7.38 -2.30 -4.50
CA GLY A 73 8.34 -1.52 -5.29
C GLY A 73 8.84 -0.29 -4.53
N LEU A 74 9.78 0.41 -5.14
CA LEU A 74 10.43 1.57 -4.56
C LEU A 74 10.61 2.67 -5.61
N ARG A 75 10.26 3.89 -5.23
CA ARG A 75 10.51 5.11 -6.00
C ARG A 75 11.57 5.97 -5.34
N ALA A 76 12.36 6.66 -6.15
CA ALA A 76 13.12 7.81 -5.71
C ALA A 76 12.19 9.01 -5.44
N PRO A 77 12.66 10.05 -4.70
CA PRO A 77 11.86 11.25 -4.42
C PRO A 77 11.33 11.99 -5.66
N ASP A 78 12.02 11.88 -6.80
CA ASP A 78 11.63 12.47 -8.07
C ASP A 78 10.59 11.61 -8.84
N GLY A 79 10.17 10.49 -8.28
CA GLY A 79 9.23 9.56 -8.90
C GLY A 79 9.86 8.50 -9.81
N THR A 80 11.18 8.52 -10.00
CA THR A 80 11.89 7.51 -10.81
C THR A 80 11.79 6.11 -10.17
N PRO A 81 11.52 5.05 -10.94
CA PRO A 81 11.51 3.69 -10.42
C PRO A 81 12.92 3.24 -10.00
N VAL A 82 13.06 2.85 -8.73
CA VAL A 82 14.30 2.25 -8.19
C VAL A 82 14.19 0.73 -8.17
N ALA A 83 13.04 0.22 -7.69
CA ALA A 83 12.71 -1.19 -7.76
C ALA A 83 11.24 -1.35 -8.15
N LEU A 84 10.96 -2.27 -9.09
CA LEU A 84 9.61 -2.51 -9.58
C LEU A 84 8.79 -3.31 -8.57
N GLY A 85 7.51 -2.97 -8.42
CA GLY A 85 6.52 -3.84 -7.80
C GLY A 85 6.08 -4.94 -8.75
N TYR A 86 5.29 -5.88 -8.25
CA TYR A 86 4.75 -6.96 -9.09
C TYR A 86 3.75 -6.48 -10.15
N HIS A 87 3.09 -5.35 -9.90
CA HIS A 87 2.14 -4.71 -10.81
C HIS A 87 2.34 -3.20 -10.81
N THR A 88 1.92 -2.51 -11.87
CA THR A 88 2.02 -1.05 -11.99
C THR A 88 1.38 -0.32 -10.81
N GLY A 89 0.23 -0.78 -10.32
CA GLY A 89 -0.48 -0.19 -9.21
C GLY A 89 0.18 -0.32 -7.85
N HIS A 90 1.09 -1.28 -7.64
CA HIS A 90 1.65 -1.52 -6.31
C HIS A 90 2.52 -0.38 -5.79
N TRP A 91 3.30 0.26 -6.63
CA TRP A 91 4.16 1.36 -6.20
C TRP A 91 3.41 2.70 -6.12
N GLU A 92 2.33 2.85 -6.91
CA GLU A 92 1.53 4.06 -6.96
C GLU A 92 0.60 4.23 -5.76
N VAL A 93 0.13 3.12 -5.16
CA VAL A 93 -0.76 3.22 -3.99
C VAL A 93 -0.10 3.92 -2.79
N GLY A 94 1.23 4.00 -2.76
CA GLY A 94 1.95 4.83 -1.79
C GLY A 94 1.56 6.31 -1.83
N LEU A 95 1.22 6.85 -3.01
CA LEU A 95 0.74 8.22 -3.15
C LEU A 95 -0.65 8.42 -2.49
N LEU A 96 -1.51 7.40 -2.55
CA LEU A 96 -2.81 7.41 -1.86
C LEU A 96 -2.63 7.34 -0.34
N VAL A 97 -1.69 6.53 0.13
CA VAL A 97 -1.32 6.47 1.56
C VAL A 97 -0.80 7.83 2.03
N GLU A 98 0.07 8.46 1.24
CA GLU A 98 0.61 9.78 1.56
C GLU A 98 -0.49 10.85 1.62
N ALA A 99 -1.39 10.88 0.64
CA ALA A 99 -2.52 11.82 0.62
C ALA A 99 -3.42 11.66 1.86
N ALA A 100 -3.77 10.42 2.21
CA ALA A 100 -4.55 10.12 3.41
C ALA A 100 -3.81 10.50 4.70
N ALA A 101 -2.52 10.20 4.79
CA ALA A 101 -1.70 10.52 5.96
C ALA A 101 -1.57 12.04 6.17
N ARG A 102 -1.40 12.80 5.09
CA ARG A 102 -1.34 14.27 5.14
C ARG A 102 -2.65 14.86 5.66
N GLU A 103 -3.80 14.35 5.22
CA GLU A 103 -5.13 14.78 5.69
C GLU A 103 -5.30 14.49 7.19
N ILE A 104 -4.96 13.29 7.65
CA ILE A 104 -5.04 12.92 9.08
C ILE A 104 -4.13 13.85 9.90
N LYS A 105 -2.88 14.06 9.47
CA LYS A 105 -1.93 14.92 10.17
C LYS A 105 -2.39 16.38 10.20
N ALA A 106 -2.89 16.91 9.10
CA ALA A 106 -3.39 18.29 9.02
C ALA A 106 -4.55 18.55 10.01
N ALA A 107 -5.30 17.51 10.33
CA ALA A 107 -6.39 17.55 11.31
C ALA A 107 -5.97 17.20 12.76
N GLY A 108 -4.67 17.16 13.04
CA GLY A 108 -4.13 16.88 14.39
C GLY A 108 -4.11 15.40 14.77
N GLY A 109 -4.35 14.49 13.84
CA GLY A 109 -4.25 13.05 14.09
C GLY A 109 -2.84 12.48 13.83
N LEU A 110 -2.60 11.28 14.34
CA LEU A 110 -1.35 10.52 14.13
C LEU A 110 -1.61 9.39 13.12
N PRO A 111 -1.15 9.51 11.88
CA PRO A 111 -1.21 8.42 10.90
C PRO A 111 -0.07 7.43 11.14
N PHE A 112 -0.39 6.14 11.20
CA PHE A 112 0.57 5.03 11.16
C PHE A 112 0.40 4.29 9.84
N ALA A 113 1.48 3.98 9.15
CA ALA A 113 1.44 3.24 7.88
C ALA A 113 2.12 1.88 8.01
N ALA A 114 1.46 0.84 7.49
CA ALA A 114 2.00 -0.51 7.44
C ALA A 114 1.63 -1.19 6.12
N TYR A 115 2.53 -2.04 5.62
CA TYR A 115 2.46 -2.58 4.27
C TYR A 115 2.54 -4.10 4.26
N CYS A 116 1.78 -4.71 3.33
CA CYS A 116 1.90 -6.10 2.95
C CYS A 116 1.62 -6.18 1.44
N SER A 117 2.68 -6.18 0.62
CA SER A 117 2.54 -6.27 -0.83
C SER A 117 1.91 -7.58 -1.25
N ASP A 118 1.40 -7.67 -2.46
CA ASP A 118 0.76 -8.86 -3.00
C ASP A 118 1.34 -9.28 -4.36
N PRO A 119 1.27 -10.59 -4.71
CA PRO A 119 1.69 -11.07 -6.02
C PRO A 119 0.70 -10.63 -7.11
N CYS A 120 1.16 -10.72 -8.35
CA CYS A 120 0.33 -10.48 -9.51
C CYS A 120 0.14 -11.80 -10.28
N ASP A 121 -1.11 -12.24 -10.43
CA ASP A 121 -1.43 -13.45 -11.19
C ASP A 121 -0.99 -13.35 -12.65
N GLY A 122 -1.05 -12.18 -13.25
CA GLY A 122 -0.54 -11.96 -14.60
C GLY A 122 0.95 -12.27 -14.76
N ARG A 123 1.77 -12.06 -13.71
CA ARG A 123 3.19 -12.42 -13.73
C ARG A 123 3.45 -13.89 -13.51
N SER A 124 2.66 -14.54 -12.67
CA SER A 124 2.82 -15.96 -12.33
C SER A 124 2.04 -16.89 -13.25
N GLN A 125 1.19 -16.34 -14.12
CA GLN A 125 0.39 -17.10 -15.06
C GLN A 125 1.24 -18.08 -15.90
N GLY A 126 0.80 -19.34 -15.95
CA GLY A 126 1.53 -20.42 -16.65
C GLY A 126 2.77 -20.91 -15.92
N THR A 127 3.02 -20.47 -14.69
CA THR A 127 4.12 -20.94 -13.84
C THR A 127 3.60 -21.56 -12.54
N THR A 128 4.50 -22.23 -11.80
CA THR A 128 4.17 -22.79 -10.48
C THR A 128 3.78 -21.75 -9.44
N GLY A 129 4.16 -20.48 -9.63
CA GLY A 129 3.76 -19.37 -8.76
C GLY A 129 2.26 -19.14 -8.66
N MET A 130 1.47 -19.62 -9.63
CA MET A 130 0.01 -19.55 -9.56
C MET A 130 -0.60 -20.40 -8.43
N PHE A 131 0.10 -21.45 -7.96
CA PHE A 131 -0.38 -22.26 -6.85
C PHE A 131 -0.44 -21.48 -5.52
N ASP A 132 0.37 -20.42 -5.38
CA ASP A 132 0.43 -19.61 -4.17
C ASP A 132 -0.60 -18.44 -4.17
N SER A 133 -1.27 -18.21 -5.28
CA SER A 133 -2.15 -17.05 -5.49
C SER A 133 -3.30 -16.98 -4.47
N LEU A 134 -4.11 -18.04 -4.35
CA LEU A 134 -5.23 -18.05 -3.41
C LEU A 134 -4.79 -18.20 -1.94
N PRO A 135 -3.83 -19.07 -1.58
CA PRO A 135 -3.27 -19.10 -0.23
C PRO A 135 -2.76 -17.74 0.21
N TYR A 136 -2.00 -17.04 -0.63
CA TYR A 136 -1.48 -15.70 -0.33
C TYR A 136 -2.57 -14.71 0.06
N ARG A 137 -3.72 -14.69 -0.62
CA ARG A 137 -4.85 -13.81 -0.28
C ARG A 137 -5.28 -14.00 1.19
N ASN A 138 -5.38 -15.25 1.63
CA ASN A 138 -5.79 -15.58 2.99
C ASN A 138 -4.70 -15.20 4.02
N ASP A 139 -3.45 -15.45 3.68
CA ASP A 139 -2.30 -15.10 4.51
C ASP A 139 -2.18 -13.59 4.68
N ALA A 140 -2.32 -12.82 3.58
CA ALA A 140 -2.32 -11.37 3.60
C ALA A 140 -3.46 -10.81 4.47
N ALA A 141 -4.67 -11.36 4.36
CA ALA A 141 -5.79 -10.97 5.22
C ALA A 141 -5.48 -11.21 6.71
N THR A 142 -4.82 -12.32 7.02
CA THR A 142 -4.35 -12.63 8.39
C THR A 142 -3.29 -11.64 8.85
N VAL A 143 -2.33 -11.30 7.99
CA VAL A 143 -1.28 -10.30 8.29
C VAL A 143 -1.91 -8.93 8.55
N PHE A 144 -2.80 -8.45 7.70
CA PHE A 144 -3.50 -7.18 7.90
C PHE A 144 -4.26 -7.14 9.22
N ARG A 145 -5.00 -8.20 9.56
CA ARG A 145 -5.69 -8.30 10.86
C ARG A 145 -4.71 -8.23 12.04
N ARG A 146 -3.55 -8.84 11.94
CA ARG A 146 -2.51 -8.78 12.98
C ARG A 146 -1.95 -7.37 13.10
N LEU A 147 -1.66 -6.69 11.99
CA LEU A 147 -1.22 -5.29 11.97
C LEU A 147 -2.26 -4.37 12.62
N ILE A 148 -3.55 -4.55 12.30
CA ILE A 148 -4.64 -3.81 12.95
C ILE A 148 -4.58 -3.97 14.47
N ARG A 149 -4.42 -5.17 14.96
CA ARG A 149 -4.37 -5.45 16.41
C ARG A 149 -3.07 -4.99 17.09
N SER A 150 -1.99 -4.84 16.32
CA SER A 150 -0.68 -4.42 16.82
C SER A 150 -0.58 -2.93 17.15
N LEU A 151 -1.56 -2.12 16.74
CA LEU A 151 -1.71 -0.73 17.16
C LEU A 151 -2.96 -0.60 18.05
N PRO A 152 -2.87 -0.90 19.36
CA PRO A 152 -4.06 -1.00 20.23
C PRO A 152 -4.78 0.35 20.42
N THR A 153 -4.10 1.46 20.23
CA THR A 153 -4.59 2.84 20.40
C THR A 153 -5.28 3.41 19.16
N ARG A 154 -5.35 2.66 18.06
CA ARG A 154 -6.02 3.10 16.83
C ARG A 154 -7.50 3.36 17.04
N LEU A 155 -8.01 4.43 16.47
CA LEU A 155 -9.44 4.76 16.44
C LEU A 155 -10.13 4.40 15.13
N GLY A 156 -9.35 4.10 14.07
CA GLY A 156 -9.89 3.67 12.79
C GLY A 156 -8.81 3.13 11.87
N VAL A 157 -9.24 2.46 10.79
CA VAL A 157 -8.35 1.84 9.82
C VAL A 157 -8.76 2.23 8.40
N LEU A 158 -7.82 2.75 7.63
CA LEU A 158 -7.95 2.98 6.20
C LEU A 158 -7.09 1.98 5.45
N GLY A 159 -7.71 1.20 4.57
CA GLY A 159 -6.99 0.27 3.71
C GLY A 159 -6.83 0.84 2.30
N VAL A 160 -5.62 0.83 1.77
CA VAL A 160 -5.33 1.17 0.37
C VAL A 160 -4.85 -0.08 -0.34
N ALA A 161 -5.61 -0.58 -1.28
CA ALA A 161 -5.28 -1.85 -1.91
C ALA A 161 -5.55 -1.85 -3.43
N THR A 162 -4.76 -2.65 -4.12
CA THR A 162 -4.91 -2.93 -5.56
C THR A 162 -4.80 -4.42 -5.82
N CYS A 163 -4.98 -4.83 -7.07
CA CYS A 163 -4.91 -6.21 -7.52
C CYS A 163 -5.93 -7.19 -6.91
N ASP A 164 -6.00 -8.34 -7.56
CA ASP A 164 -7.00 -9.39 -7.32
C ASP A 164 -6.75 -10.23 -6.05
N LYS A 165 -5.62 -10.04 -5.40
CA LYS A 165 -5.31 -10.62 -4.07
C LYS A 165 -5.39 -9.59 -2.97
N GLY A 166 -4.75 -8.43 -3.17
CA GLY A 166 -4.66 -7.38 -2.17
C GLY A 166 -6.02 -6.77 -1.81
N LEU A 167 -6.86 -6.49 -2.81
CA LEU A 167 -8.20 -5.94 -2.56
C LEU A 167 -9.09 -6.88 -1.73
N PRO A 168 -9.30 -8.16 -2.11
CA PRO A 168 -10.09 -9.07 -1.28
C PRO A 168 -9.45 -9.33 0.09
N ALA A 169 -8.12 -9.42 0.18
CA ALA A 169 -7.44 -9.58 1.47
C ALA A 169 -7.70 -8.40 2.40
N MET A 170 -7.61 -7.18 1.88
CA MET A 170 -7.90 -5.96 2.63
C MET A 170 -9.37 -5.92 3.06
N LEU A 171 -10.31 -6.22 2.15
CA LEU A 171 -11.74 -6.29 2.47
C LEU A 171 -12.03 -7.29 3.60
N ILE A 172 -11.46 -8.49 3.53
CA ILE A 172 -11.60 -9.50 4.59
C ILE A 172 -11.06 -8.97 5.92
N ALA A 173 -9.91 -8.32 5.91
CA ALA A 173 -9.31 -7.78 7.12
C ALA A 173 -10.15 -6.65 7.74
N LEU A 174 -10.60 -5.70 6.92
CA LEU A 174 -11.43 -4.57 7.37
C LEU A 174 -12.79 -5.05 7.87
N ALA A 175 -13.47 -5.90 7.13
CA ALA A 175 -14.76 -6.50 7.55
C ALA A 175 -14.63 -7.37 8.82
N GLY A 176 -13.45 -7.91 9.08
CA GLY A 176 -13.14 -8.67 10.30
C GLY A 176 -12.90 -7.83 11.55
N THR A 177 -13.10 -6.51 11.50
CA THR A 177 -12.93 -5.56 12.63
C THR A 177 -14.17 -4.69 12.80
N PRO A 178 -15.34 -5.28 13.12
CA PRO A 178 -16.62 -4.57 13.15
C PRO A 178 -16.71 -3.48 14.23
N ASP A 179 -15.84 -3.55 15.24
CA ASP A 179 -15.82 -2.61 16.37
C ASP A 179 -15.01 -1.32 16.06
N LEU A 180 -14.48 -1.20 14.84
CA LEU A 180 -13.68 -0.04 14.42
C LEU A 180 -14.25 0.56 13.14
N PRO A 181 -14.26 1.89 13.02
CA PRO A 181 -14.44 2.56 11.75
C PRO A 181 -13.40 2.09 10.74
N THR A 182 -13.86 1.64 9.58
CA THR A 182 -12.96 1.20 8.50
C THR A 182 -13.42 1.74 7.16
N ILE A 183 -12.48 2.04 6.29
CA ILE A 183 -12.76 2.48 4.92
C ILE A 183 -11.71 1.94 3.96
N LEU A 184 -12.13 1.54 2.77
CA LEU A 184 -11.24 1.12 1.69
C LEU A 184 -11.05 2.25 0.68
N VAL A 185 -9.81 2.48 0.28
CA VAL A 185 -9.42 3.29 -0.88
C VAL A 185 -8.88 2.33 -1.94
N PRO A 186 -9.62 2.08 -3.01
CA PRO A 186 -9.13 1.26 -4.11
C PRO A 186 -7.96 1.94 -4.83
N GLY A 187 -6.98 1.15 -5.26
CA GLY A 187 -5.82 1.64 -6.02
C GLY A 187 -6.15 2.15 -7.42
N GLY A 188 -7.41 2.04 -7.84
CA GLY A 188 -7.89 2.53 -9.13
C GLY A 188 -7.46 1.62 -10.29
N VAL A 189 -7.44 2.19 -11.48
CA VAL A 189 -7.11 1.45 -12.71
C VAL A 189 -6.08 2.19 -13.55
N THR A 190 -5.26 1.42 -14.28
CA THR A 190 -4.47 1.97 -15.38
C THR A 190 -5.37 2.22 -16.57
N LEU A 191 -5.11 3.28 -17.33
CA LEU A 191 -5.86 3.57 -18.55
C LEU A 191 -5.41 2.66 -19.71
N PRO A 192 -6.32 2.28 -20.62
CA PRO A 192 -5.93 1.70 -21.89
C PRO A 192 -5.21 2.72 -22.76
N PRO A 193 -4.37 2.29 -23.71
CA PRO A 193 -3.71 3.21 -24.63
C PRO A 193 -4.72 3.86 -25.60
N VAL A 194 -4.39 5.06 -26.09
CA VAL A 194 -5.17 5.74 -27.13
C VAL A 194 -5.17 4.92 -28.42
N GLU A 195 -4.02 4.32 -28.75
CA GLU A 195 -3.84 3.43 -29.89
C GLU A 195 -3.29 2.08 -29.41
N GLY A 196 -3.94 1.01 -29.82
CA GLY A 196 -3.57 -0.34 -29.44
C GLY A 196 -4.61 -1.01 -28.54
N GLU A 197 -4.20 -2.07 -27.90
CA GLU A 197 -5.07 -2.92 -27.08
C GLU A 197 -4.68 -2.80 -25.60
N ASP A 198 -5.63 -3.02 -24.71
CA ASP A 198 -5.42 -2.97 -23.27
C ASP A 198 -4.60 -4.17 -22.73
N ALA A 199 -4.26 -4.13 -21.44
CA ALA A 199 -3.49 -5.18 -20.78
C ALA A 199 -4.18 -6.56 -20.82
N GLY A 200 -5.49 -6.64 -21.02
CA GLY A 200 -6.21 -7.88 -21.17
C GLY A 200 -5.86 -8.62 -22.45
N LYS A 201 -5.65 -7.88 -23.51
CA LYS A 201 -5.27 -8.44 -24.81
C LYS A 201 -3.83 -8.90 -24.88
N VAL A 202 -2.94 -8.35 -24.03
CA VAL A 202 -1.54 -8.80 -23.94
C VAL A 202 -1.44 -10.31 -23.71
N GLN A 203 -2.35 -10.89 -22.96
CA GLN A 203 -2.37 -12.33 -22.69
C GLN A 203 -2.59 -13.18 -23.97
N THR A 204 -3.14 -12.61 -25.02
CA THR A 204 -3.39 -13.30 -26.28
C THR A 204 -2.25 -13.13 -27.31
N ILE A 205 -1.29 -12.24 -27.04
CA ILE A 205 -0.22 -11.90 -27.99
C ILE A 205 0.56 -13.13 -28.44
N GLY A 206 0.95 -14.01 -27.48
CA GLY A 206 1.71 -15.23 -27.80
C GLY A 206 0.95 -16.19 -28.73
N ALA A 207 -0.34 -16.39 -28.47
CA ALA A 207 -1.18 -17.25 -29.33
C ALA A 207 -1.37 -16.63 -30.72
N ARG A 208 -1.66 -15.35 -30.81
CA ARG A 208 -1.83 -14.63 -32.09
C ARG A 208 -0.56 -14.66 -32.92
N TYR A 209 0.60 -14.51 -32.29
CA TYR A 209 1.88 -14.64 -32.97
C TYR A 209 2.11 -16.08 -33.45
N ALA A 210 1.83 -17.08 -32.64
CA ALA A 210 1.99 -18.48 -33.00
C ALA A 210 1.08 -18.90 -34.15
N HIS A 211 -0.10 -18.29 -34.31
CA HIS A 211 -1.04 -18.51 -35.43
C HIS A 211 -0.77 -17.60 -36.63
N GLY A 212 0.29 -16.76 -36.60
CA GLY A 212 0.64 -15.89 -37.73
C GLY A 212 -0.30 -14.69 -37.92
N GLU A 213 -1.11 -14.37 -36.92
CA GLU A 213 -2.07 -13.24 -36.98
C GLU A 213 -1.38 -11.88 -36.81
N ILE A 214 -0.26 -11.84 -36.11
CA ILE A 214 0.55 -10.65 -35.88
C ILE A 214 2.03 -10.96 -36.05
N THR A 215 2.80 -9.97 -36.43
CA THR A 215 4.27 -10.05 -36.50
C THR A 215 4.88 -9.89 -35.12
N LEU A 216 6.16 -10.28 -34.96
CA LEU A 216 6.93 -10.05 -33.74
C LEU A 216 6.98 -8.55 -33.35
N ARG A 217 7.11 -7.68 -34.33
CA ARG A 217 7.13 -6.23 -34.12
C ARG A 217 5.81 -5.71 -33.58
N GLU A 218 4.68 -6.10 -34.18
CA GLU A 218 3.34 -5.72 -33.71
C GLU A 218 3.10 -6.27 -32.29
N ALA A 219 3.50 -7.50 -32.00
CA ALA A 219 3.45 -8.08 -30.67
C ALA A 219 4.22 -7.27 -29.64
N ALA A 220 5.46 -6.88 -29.96
CA ALA A 220 6.31 -6.09 -29.08
C ALA A 220 5.76 -4.69 -28.82
N GLU A 221 5.27 -4.02 -29.85
CA GLU A 221 4.67 -2.68 -29.74
C GLU A 221 3.36 -2.69 -28.95
N ALA A 222 2.49 -3.67 -29.20
CA ALA A 222 1.24 -3.84 -28.46
C ALA A 222 1.49 -4.12 -26.98
N GLY A 223 2.43 -5.00 -26.67
CA GLY A 223 2.80 -5.32 -25.27
C GLY A 223 3.38 -4.12 -24.53
N CYS A 224 4.20 -3.31 -25.21
CA CYS A 224 4.81 -2.12 -24.59
C CYS A 224 3.77 -1.06 -24.20
N ARG A 225 2.71 -0.88 -24.98
CA ARG A 225 1.71 0.18 -24.80
C ARG A 225 0.55 -0.18 -23.89
N ALA A 226 0.33 -1.46 -23.60
CA ALA A 226 -0.90 -1.95 -22.99
C ALA A 226 -1.20 -1.38 -21.58
N CYS A 227 -0.17 -1.02 -20.79
CA CYS A 227 -0.30 -0.30 -19.52
C CYS A 227 0.04 1.17 -19.74
N ALA A 228 -0.91 1.97 -20.23
CA ALA A 228 -0.64 3.30 -20.75
C ALA A 228 -0.38 4.36 -19.69
N THR A 229 -0.82 4.15 -18.45
CA THR A 229 -0.53 5.06 -17.33
C THR A 229 0.46 4.43 -16.36
N ALA A 230 1.30 5.27 -15.74
CA ALA A 230 2.36 4.87 -14.81
C ALA A 230 1.79 4.53 -13.42
N GLY A 231 0.80 3.72 -13.31
CA GLY A 231 0.17 3.36 -12.05
C GLY A 231 -1.22 2.83 -12.27
N GLY A 232 -1.98 2.73 -11.20
CA GLY A 232 -3.30 2.14 -11.22
C GLY A 232 -3.27 0.62 -11.18
N GLY A 233 -4.34 0.06 -10.65
CA GLY A 233 -4.55 -1.38 -10.59
C GLY A 233 -4.95 -1.96 -11.93
N CYS A 234 -5.17 -3.26 -11.93
CA CYS A 234 -5.67 -3.98 -13.07
C CYS A 234 -7.11 -3.54 -13.40
N GLN A 235 -7.36 -3.26 -14.68
CA GLN A 235 -8.67 -2.89 -15.19
C GLN A 235 -9.60 -4.09 -15.47
N PHE A 236 -9.17 -5.31 -15.21
CA PHE A 236 -9.99 -6.51 -15.43
C PHE A 236 -11.18 -6.56 -14.47
N LEU A 237 -12.38 -6.45 -15.02
CA LEU A 237 -13.63 -6.61 -14.27
C LEU A 237 -13.87 -8.04 -13.76
N GLY A 238 -13.19 -9.02 -14.29
CA GLY A 238 -13.25 -10.39 -13.78
C GLY A 238 -12.37 -10.66 -12.56
N THR A 239 -11.53 -9.71 -12.14
CA THR A 239 -10.54 -9.87 -11.08
C THR A 239 -10.46 -8.63 -10.17
N ALA A 240 -9.39 -7.87 -10.30
CA ALA A 240 -9.08 -6.73 -9.41
C ALA A 240 -10.13 -5.61 -9.47
N ALA A 241 -10.57 -5.22 -10.66
CA ALA A 241 -11.54 -4.14 -10.82
C ALA A 241 -12.91 -4.51 -10.22
N THR A 242 -13.32 -5.77 -10.29
CA THR A 242 -14.57 -6.25 -9.66
C THR A 242 -14.56 -6.01 -8.16
N ALA A 243 -13.46 -6.29 -7.47
CA ALA A 243 -13.37 -6.08 -6.01
C ALA A 243 -13.53 -4.60 -5.62
N GLN A 244 -13.09 -3.67 -6.46
CA GLN A 244 -13.33 -2.23 -6.26
C GLN A 244 -14.81 -1.88 -6.33
N VAL A 245 -15.49 -2.37 -7.38
CA VAL A 245 -16.93 -2.15 -7.59
C VAL A 245 -17.76 -2.76 -6.45
N VAL A 246 -17.40 -3.97 -6.02
CA VAL A 246 -18.06 -4.65 -4.89
C VAL A 246 -17.87 -3.84 -3.59
N ALA A 247 -16.67 -3.35 -3.33
CA ALA A 247 -16.40 -2.54 -2.15
C ALA A 247 -17.25 -1.27 -2.11
N GLU A 248 -17.37 -0.56 -3.23
CA GLU A 248 -18.22 0.63 -3.32
C GLU A 248 -19.70 0.30 -3.18
N ALA A 249 -20.17 -0.76 -3.86
CA ALA A 249 -21.57 -1.20 -3.77
C ALA A 249 -21.97 -1.63 -2.34
N LEU A 250 -21.02 -2.14 -1.55
CA LEU A 250 -21.24 -2.49 -0.14
C LEU A 250 -21.06 -1.31 0.83
N GLY A 251 -20.73 -0.13 0.33
CA GLY A 251 -20.48 1.05 1.17
C GLY A 251 -19.16 1.00 1.96
N LEU A 252 -18.22 0.15 1.57
CA LEU A 252 -16.89 0.04 2.18
C LEU A 252 -15.88 1.03 1.60
N SER A 253 -16.23 1.68 0.50
CA SER A 253 -15.50 2.76 -0.15
C SER A 253 -16.43 3.95 -0.38
N LEU A 254 -15.87 5.14 -0.55
CA LEU A 254 -16.65 6.31 -0.95
C LEU A 254 -17.25 6.14 -2.35
N PRO A 255 -18.39 6.77 -2.65
CA PRO A 255 -18.92 6.83 -4.01
C PRO A 255 -17.90 7.41 -5.00
N HIS A 256 -17.81 6.79 -6.18
CA HIS A 256 -16.87 7.10 -7.26
C HIS A 256 -15.40 6.80 -6.95
N ALA A 257 -15.14 5.95 -5.94
CA ALA A 257 -13.81 5.45 -5.64
C ALA A 257 -13.39 4.29 -6.56
N ALA A 258 -14.35 3.43 -6.91
CA ALA A 258 -14.08 2.29 -7.78
C ALA A 258 -13.67 2.75 -9.19
N LEU A 259 -12.63 2.11 -9.72
CA LEU A 259 -12.13 2.34 -11.07
C LEU A 259 -11.62 3.76 -11.34
N ALA A 260 -11.33 4.54 -10.31
CA ALA A 260 -10.73 5.85 -10.47
C ALA A 260 -9.39 5.72 -11.24
N PRO A 261 -9.20 6.45 -12.36
CA PRO A 261 -7.97 6.32 -13.13
C PRO A 261 -6.77 6.91 -12.37
N SER A 262 -5.70 6.13 -12.29
CA SER A 262 -4.45 6.57 -11.65
C SER A 262 -3.91 7.87 -12.28
N GLY A 263 -3.42 8.76 -11.43
CA GLY A 263 -2.88 10.05 -11.84
C GLY A 263 -3.91 11.13 -12.16
N GLN A 264 -5.22 10.81 -12.11
CA GLN A 264 -6.27 11.81 -12.26
C GLN A 264 -6.58 12.48 -10.91
N PRO A 265 -7.07 13.75 -10.89
CA PRO A 265 -7.37 14.46 -9.64
C PRO A 265 -8.31 13.69 -8.70
N VAL A 266 -9.34 13.03 -9.24
CA VAL A 266 -10.29 12.22 -8.47
C VAL A 266 -9.60 11.09 -7.71
N TRP A 267 -8.53 10.54 -8.22
CA TRP A 267 -7.81 9.42 -7.63
C TRP A 267 -7.16 9.77 -6.28
N LEU A 268 -6.48 10.91 -6.19
CA LEU A 268 -5.93 11.42 -4.92
C LEU A 268 -7.02 11.99 -4.00
N ASP A 269 -8.01 12.65 -4.58
CA ASP A 269 -9.14 13.23 -3.83
C ASP A 269 -9.92 12.16 -3.04
N VAL A 270 -10.15 10.99 -3.63
CA VAL A 270 -10.78 9.86 -2.93
C VAL A 270 -9.99 9.47 -1.67
N ALA A 271 -8.68 9.42 -1.71
CA ALA A 271 -7.86 9.08 -0.54
C ALA A 271 -7.98 10.15 0.56
N THR A 272 -7.91 11.42 0.18
CA THR A 272 -8.06 12.55 1.10
C THR A 272 -9.45 12.55 1.75
N ARG A 273 -10.52 12.46 0.95
CA ARG A 273 -11.90 12.42 1.50
C ARG A 273 -12.17 11.16 2.33
N SER A 274 -11.57 10.03 1.99
CA SER A 274 -11.70 8.81 2.78
C SER A 274 -11.06 8.96 4.16
N ALA A 275 -9.90 9.62 4.24
CA ALA A 275 -9.27 9.93 5.52
C ALA A 275 -10.12 10.87 6.40
N ALA A 276 -10.70 11.90 5.79
CA ALA A 276 -11.63 12.80 6.48
C ALA A 276 -12.89 12.06 6.96
N ALA A 277 -13.46 11.19 6.12
CA ALA A 277 -14.63 10.38 6.46
C ALA A 277 -14.31 9.40 7.61
N LEU A 278 -13.15 8.73 7.59
CA LEU A 278 -12.71 7.84 8.66
C LEU A 278 -12.67 8.56 10.01
N ARG A 279 -12.11 9.77 10.05
CA ARG A 279 -12.08 10.58 11.26
C ARG A 279 -13.46 10.89 11.78
N GLN A 280 -14.36 11.34 10.90
CA GLN A 280 -15.76 11.65 11.28
C GLN A 280 -16.52 10.42 11.81
N MET A 281 -16.21 9.23 11.28
CA MET A 281 -16.80 8.00 11.81
C MET A 281 -16.25 7.64 13.20
N ALA A 282 -14.99 7.94 13.47
CA ALA A 282 -14.35 7.65 14.75
C ALA A 282 -14.74 8.63 15.87
N GLU A 283 -15.31 9.79 15.55
CA GLU A 283 -15.81 10.79 16.49
C GLU A 283 -17.25 10.51 16.97
N LYS A 284 -17.94 9.55 16.32
CA LYS A 284 -19.34 9.15 16.66
C LYS A 284 -19.38 7.96 17.58
#